data_c8e3a9eb999d2849c7a6cc15cd1a083d
#
_entry.id   c8e3a9eb999d2849c7a6cc15cd1a083d
#
_cell.length_a   1.000
_cell.length_b   1.000
_cell.length_c   1.000
_cell.angle_alpha   90.00
_cell.angle_beta   90.00
_cell.angle_gamma   90.00
#
_symmetry.space_group_name_H-M   'P 1'
#
loop_
_entity.id
_entity.type
_entity.pdbx_description
1 polymer ?
#
loop_
_entity_poly.entity_id
_entity_poly.type
_entity_poly.pdbx_seq_one_letter_code
_entity_poly.pdbx_strand_id
1 'polypeptide(L)'
;MRIYVGYDSREDLAYEVCKYSIRKKNKQVEVIPLKLATMRELGIYTRPVDKKASTEFTFSRFFVPYLMDYKGWAMFVDCDFLFLSDPQEVFDLADKNYAVQVVKHDYTPKSTVKMDGQKQEIYPRKNWSSAVLWNCGHPMNMRLGLKNLNTESGMWHHRFMWLDDNEIGEIPHHWNYLTDWYKEPEDGKPKALHYTEGGPWFKDKTNCEYAKEWLEMRDEMFRKIGIV
;
A
#
# COMPACT_ATOMS: atom_id res chain seq x y z
N MET A 1 6.41 15.59 2.29
CA MET A 1 6.28 14.12 2.14
C MET A 1 5.25 13.80 1.07
N ARG A 2 5.47 12.72 0.32
CA ARG A 2 4.51 12.19 -0.65
C ARG A 2 4.13 10.77 -0.30
N ILE A 3 2.82 10.50 -0.27
CA ILE A 3 2.28 9.15 -0.12
C ILE A 3 1.43 8.85 -1.34
N TYR A 4 1.86 7.86 -2.10
CA TYR A 4 1.10 7.31 -3.20
C TYR A 4 0.17 6.22 -2.66
N VAL A 5 -1.11 6.35 -2.93
CA VAL A 5 -2.11 5.38 -2.50
C VAL A 5 -2.63 4.63 -3.71
N GLY A 6 -2.64 3.30 -3.64
CA GLY A 6 -3.28 2.47 -4.65
C GLY A 6 -4.73 2.91 -4.84
N TYR A 7 -5.22 2.94 -6.08
CA TYR A 7 -6.61 3.27 -6.35
C TYR A 7 -7.27 2.13 -7.14
N ASP A 8 -8.37 1.64 -6.59
CA ASP A 8 -9.26 0.69 -7.26
C ASP A 8 -10.66 1.29 -7.29
N SER A 9 -11.27 1.37 -8.47
CA SER A 9 -12.59 1.96 -8.64
C SER A 9 -13.70 1.22 -7.89
N ARG A 10 -13.47 -0.05 -7.53
CA ARG A 10 -14.37 -0.86 -6.71
C ARG A 10 -14.29 -0.53 -5.20
N GLU A 11 -13.21 0.13 -4.78
CA GLU A 11 -12.89 0.44 -3.38
C GLU A 11 -12.69 1.95 -3.16
N ASP A 12 -13.40 2.79 -3.93
CA ASP A 12 -13.28 4.26 -3.87
C ASP A 12 -13.48 4.81 -2.45
N LEU A 13 -14.46 4.28 -1.71
CA LEU A 13 -14.69 4.70 -0.32
C LEU A 13 -13.51 4.36 0.60
N ALA A 14 -12.89 3.19 0.43
CA ALA A 14 -11.71 2.81 1.21
C ALA A 14 -10.54 3.78 0.92
N TYR A 15 -10.32 4.10 -0.36
CA TYR A 15 -9.33 5.10 -0.77
C TYR A 15 -9.58 6.48 -0.12
N GLU A 16 -10.82 6.97 -0.14
CA GLU A 16 -11.14 8.29 0.43
C GLU A 16 -10.93 8.33 1.96
N VAL A 17 -11.28 7.25 2.67
CA VAL A 17 -11.03 7.12 4.11
C VAL A 17 -9.54 7.01 4.42
N CYS A 18 -8.78 6.23 3.64
CA CYS A 18 -7.32 6.16 3.75
C CYS A 18 -6.68 7.55 3.60
N LYS A 19 -6.98 8.24 2.52
CA LYS A 19 -6.51 9.61 2.24
C LYS A 19 -6.90 10.59 3.35
N TYR A 20 -8.13 10.49 3.85
CA TYR A 20 -8.60 11.33 4.95
C TYR A 20 -7.82 11.07 6.22
N SER A 21 -7.59 9.79 6.58
CA SER A 21 -6.83 9.40 7.77
C SER A 21 -5.40 9.93 7.76
N ILE A 22 -4.70 9.84 6.62
CA ILE A 22 -3.36 10.40 6.41
C ILE A 22 -3.38 11.91 6.66
N ARG A 23 -4.27 12.64 5.97
CA ARG A 23 -4.34 14.10 6.05
C ARG A 23 -4.81 14.62 7.41
N LYS A 24 -5.62 13.84 8.12
CA LYS A 24 -6.03 14.14 9.50
C LYS A 24 -4.83 14.13 10.43
N LYS A 25 -3.89 13.19 10.24
CA LYS A 25 -2.69 13.06 11.08
C LYS A 25 -1.62 14.08 10.67
N ASN A 26 -1.47 14.34 9.37
CA ASN A 26 -0.52 15.33 8.90
C ASN A 26 -1.03 16.03 7.62
N LYS A 27 -1.41 17.29 7.76
CA LYS A 27 -1.96 18.09 6.64
C LYS A 27 -0.93 18.45 5.57
N GLN A 28 0.37 18.32 5.85
CA GLN A 28 1.45 18.65 4.92
C GLN A 28 1.79 17.50 3.98
N VAL A 29 1.19 16.32 4.18
CA VAL A 29 1.40 15.17 3.31
C VAL A 29 0.63 15.38 2.01
N GLU A 30 1.33 15.29 0.90
CA GLU A 30 0.73 15.17 -0.43
C GLU A 30 0.30 13.71 -0.65
N VAL A 31 -1.01 13.48 -0.74
CA VAL A 31 -1.58 12.15 -1.00
C VAL A 31 -2.00 12.07 -2.46
N ILE A 32 -1.41 11.12 -3.20
CA ILE A 32 -1.53 10.99 -4.65
C ILE A 32 -2.15 9.63 -5.00
N PRO A 33 -3.33 9.57 -5.64
CA PRO A 33 -3.91 8.32 -6.10
C PRO A 33 -3.15 7.76 -7.30
N LEU A 34 -2.84 6.48 -7.29
CA LEU A 34 -2.32 5.78 -8.46
C LEU A 34 -3.48 5.25 -9.31
N LYS A 35 -4.13 6.14 -10.04
CA LYS A 35 -5.24 5.80 -10.95
C LYS A 35 -4.71 5.20 -12.25
N LEU A 36 -5.04 3.93 -12.49
CA LEU A 36 -4.56 3.20 -13.67
C LEU A 36 -5.01 3.86 -14.99
N ALA A 37 -6.25 4.38 -15.05
CA ALA A 37 -6.77 5.09 -16.21
C ALA A 37 -5.89 6.29 -16.58
N THR A 38 -5.58 7.15 -15.60
CA THR A 38 -4.70 8.33 -15.81
C THR A 38 -3.31 7.91 -16.27
N MET A 39 -2.73 6.86 -15.67
CA MET A 39 -1.40 6.37 -16.07
C MET A 39 -1.39 5.82 -17.51
N ARG A 40 -2.52 5.24 -17.98
CA ARG A 40 -2.69 4.80 -19.38
C ARG A 40 -2.81 5.98 -20.32
N GLU A 41 -3.62 6.98 -19.98
CA GLU A 41 -3.80 8.21 -20.77
C GLU A 41 -2.47 8.94 -20.97
N LEU A 42 -1.61 8.97 -19.92
CA LEU A 42 -0.27 9.54 -19.98
C LEU A 42 0.74 8.65 -20.73
N GLY A 43 0.35 7.46 -21.17
CA GLY A 43 1.23 6.53 -21.90
C GLY A 43 2.35 5.89 -21.05
N ILE A 44 2.32 6.07 -19.72
CA ILE A 44 3.35 5.51 -18.82
C ILE A 44 3.03 4.07 -18.40
N TYR A 45 1.75 3.67 -18.38
CA TYR A 45 1.31 2.31 -18.10
C TYR A 45 0.72 1.67 -19.37
N THR A 46 1.48 0.76 -19.98
CA THR A 46 1.14 0.11 -21.25
C THR A 46 0.87 -1.39 -21.14
N ARG A 47 0.90 -1.93 -19.91
CA ARG A 47 0.62 -3.35 -19.66
C ARG A 47 -0.79 -3.72 -20.16
N PRO A 48 -0.96 -4.90 -20.77
CA PRO A 48 -2.30 -5.42 -21.06
C PRO A 48 -3.10 -5.61 -19.76
N VAL A 49 -4.41 -5.73 -19.89
CA VAL A 49 -5.28 -6.06 -18.74
C VAL A 49 -4.93 -7.47 -18.26
N ASP A 50 -4.46 -7.56 -17.02
CA ASP A 50 -4.20 -8.84 -16.37
C ASP A 50 -5.44 -9.28 -15.58
N LYS A 51 -6.12 -10.32 -16.09
CA LYS A 51 -7.32 -10.89 -15.45
C LYS A 51 -7.03 -11.56 -14.09
N LYS A 52 -5.76 -11.80 -13.78
CA LYS A 52 -5.30 -12.36 -12.49
C LYS A 52 -4.93 -11.27 -11.47
N ALA A 53 -4.86 -10.03 -11.89
CA ALA A 53 -4.60 -8.91 -10.99
C ALA A 53 -5.78 -8.73 -10.03
N SER A 54 -5.53 -8.80 -8.73
CA SER A 54 -6.56 -8.66 -7.70
C SER A 54 -7.08 -7.23 -7.56
N THR A 55 -6.25 -6.23 -7.90
CA THR A 55 -6.57 -4.80 -7.83
C THR A 55 -6.06 -4.05 -9.05
N GLU A 56 -6.65 -2.89 -9.36
CA GLU A 56 -6.17 -2.01 -10.43
C GLU A 56 -4.73 -1.54 -10.19
N PHE A 57 -4.31 -1.44 -8.92
CA PHE A 57 -2.98 -0.99 -8.55
C PHE A 57 -1.96 -2.12 -8.33
N THR A 58 -2.28 -3.36 -8.71
CA THR A 58 -1.37 -4.51 -8.58
C THR A 58 0.04 -4.20 -9.10
N PHE A 59 0.17 -3.56 -10.26
CA PHE A 59 1.47 -3.20 -10.84
C PHE A 59 1.83 -1.72 -10.69
N SER A 60 0.84 -0.81 -10.65
CA SER A 60 1.12 0.63 -10.62
C SER A 60 1.86 1.08 -9.36
N ARG A 61 1.78 0.32 -8.26
CA ARG A 61 2.53 0.55 -7.01
C ARG A 61 4.05 0.64 -7.21
N PHE A 62 4.58 -0.02 -8.21
CA PHE A 62 6.03 -0.05 -8.49
C PHE A 62 6.50 1.13 -9.33
N PHE A 63 5.60 1.98 -9.83
CA PHE A 63 5.94 3.17 -10.58
C PHE A 63 6.42 4.35 -9.71
N VAL A 64 6.33 4.23 -8.39
CA VAL A 64 6.66 5.35 -7.47
C VAL A 64 8.04 5.94 -7.72
N PRO A 65 9.15 5.18 -7.84
CA PRO A 65 10.45 5.78 -8.15
C PRO A 65 10.48 6.55 -9.46
N TYR A 66 9.83 6.02 -10.51
CA TYR A 66 9.70 6.70 -11.80
C TYR A 66 8.90 8.01 -11.67
N LEU A 67 7.76 8.00 -10.97
CA LEU A 67 6.91 9.18 -10.75
C LEU A 67 7.60 10.24 -9.89
N MET A 68 8.58 9.85 -9.08
CA MET A 68 9.44 10.74 -8.30
C MET A 68 10.68 11.21 -9.06
N ASP A 69 10.78 10.94 -10.37
CA ASP A 69 11.97 11.25 -11.18
C ASP A 69 13.25 10.69 -10.53
N TYR A 70 13.13 9.52 -9.88
CA TYR A 70 14.19 8.85 -9.13
C TYR A 70 14.90 9.74 -8.11
N LYS A 71 14.12 10.57 -7.38
CA LYS A 71 14.66 11.50 -6.38
C LYS A 71 13.89 11.43 -5.06
N GLY A 72 14.65 11.52 -3.96
CA GLY A 72 14.11 11.65 -2.61
C GLY A 72 13.37 10.41 -2.12
N TRP A 73 12.47 10.63 -1.17
CA TRP A 73 11.69 9.59 -0.50
C TRP A 73 10.20 9.74 -0.75
N ALA A 74 9.52 8.63 -0.92
CA ALA A 74 8.07 8.56 -1.00
C ALA A 74 7.57 7.26 -0.36
N MET A 75 6.33 7.22 0.06
CA MET A 75 5.69 5.99 0.53
C MET A 75 4.61 5.55 -0.45
N PHE A 76 4.45 4.24 -0.62
CA PHE A 76 3.27 3.64 -1.23
C PHE A 76 2.51 2.88 -0.16
N VAL A 77 1.17 2.94 -0.21
CA VAL A 77 0.26 2.06 0.54
C VAL A 77 -0.92 1.63 -0.33
N ASP A 78 -1.49 0.47 -0.03
CA ASP A 78 -2.76 0.03 -0.62
C ASP A 78 -3.91 0.93 -0.15
N CYS A 79 -5.06 0.95 -0.84
CA CYS A 79 -6.19 1.83 -0.49
C CYS A 79 -6.93 1.41 0.79
N ASP A 80 -6.75 0.18 1.22
CA ASP A 80 -7.36 -0.44 2.39
C ASP A 80 -6.56 -0.22 3.69
N PHE A 81 -5.78 0.88 3.74
CA PHE A 81 -5.08 1.32 4.94
C PHE A 81 -5.88 2.35 5.73
N LEU A 82 -5.70 2.34 7.07
CA LEU A 82 -6.16 3.38 7.99
C LEU A 82 -5.01 3.86 8.87
N PHE A 83 -4.59 5.11 8.72
CA PHE A 83 -3.52 5.70 9.54
C PHE A 83 -4.04 6.15 10.90
N LEU A 84 -3.43 5.64 11.96
CA LEU A 84 -3.73 5.98 13.35
C LEU A 84 -2.68 6.93 13.95
N SER A 85 -1.49 7.01 13.37
CA SER A 85 -0.37 7.88 13.78
C SER A 85 0.08 8.80 12.64
N ASP A 86 0.94 9.78 12.97
CA ASP A 86 1.52 10.69 11.97
C ASP A 86 2.46 9.92 11.04
N PRO A 87 2.23 9.93 9.71
CA PRO A 87 3.13 9.28 8.77
C PRO A 87 4.55 9.86 8.76
N GLN A 88 4.81 11.03 9.35
CA GLN A 88 6.18 11.53 9.52
C GLN A 88 7.04 10.53 10.28
N GLU A 89 6.47 9.85 11.29
CA GLU A 89 7.20 8.88 12.09
C GLU A 89 7.77 7.70 11.27
N VAL A 90 7.08 7.27 10.19
CA VAL A 90 7.63 6.22 9.30
C VAL A 90 8.68 6.79 8.36
N PHE A 91 8.54 8.05 7.92
CA PHE A 91 9.58 8.71 7.12
C PHE A 91 10.86 8.98 7.91
N ASP A 92 10.74 9.18 9.23
CA ASP A 92 11.90 9.36 10.12
C ASP A 92 12.74 8.08 10.28
N LEU A 93 12.19 6.92 9.90
CA LEU A 93 12.90 5.63 9.84
C LEU A 93 13.70 5.44 8.53
N ALA A 94 13.66 6.41 7.60
CA ALA A 94 14.30 6.30 6.30
C ALA A 94 15.81 6.12 6.43
N ASP A 95 16.33 5.00 5.92
CA ASP A 95 17.76 4.68 5.90
C ASP A 95 18.25 4.59 4.45
N LYS A 96 19.20 5.48 4.10
CA LYS A 96 19.78 5.60 2.76
C LYS A 96 20.48 4.35 2.23
N ASN A 97 20.83 3.42 3.12
CA ASN A 97 21.46 2.16 2.75
C ASN A 97 20.50 1.19 2.05
N TYR A 98 19.18 1.40 2.19
CA TYR A 98 18.18 0.54 1.57
C TYR A 98 17.52 1.20 0.36
N ALA A 99 17.23 0.40 -0.64
CA ALA A 99 16.46 0.81 -1.81
C ALA A 99 14.98 0.94 -1.47
N VAL A 100 14.48 0.06 -0.62
CA VAL A 100 13.14 0.06 -0.06
C VAL A 100 13.18 -0.35 1.41
N GLN A 101 12.21 0.12 2.20
CA GLN A 101 11.95 -0.42 3.53
C GLN A 101 10.49 -0.85 3.60
N VAL A 102 10.25 -2.05 4.13
CA VAL A 102 8.94 -2.70 4.17
C VAL A 102 8.71 -3.37 5.52
N VAL A 103 7.48 -3.68 5.85
CA VAL A 103 7.22 -4.65 6.92
C VAL A 103 7.45 -6.05 6.36
N LYS A 104 8.40 -6.77 6.94
CA LYS A 104 8.75 -8.14 6.53
C LYS A 104 7.79 -9.14 7.18
N HIS A 105 6.56 -9.22 6.62
CA HIS A 105 5.57 -10.15 7.12
C HIS A 105 6.00 -11.60 6.97
N ASP A 106 5.88 -12.37 8.04
CA ASP A 106 5.85 -13.83 7.99
C ASP A 106 4.39 -14.27 7.79
N TYR A 107 3.91 -14.12 6.55
CA TYR A 107 2.52 -14.28 6.21
C TYR A 107 2.26 -15.57 5.43
N THR A 108 1.54 -16.50 6.06
CA THR A 108 0.99 -17.69 5.40
C THR A 108 -0.54 -17.59 5.38
N PRO A 109 -1.18 -17.40 4.22
CA PRO A 109 -2.63 -17.22 4.15
C PRO A 109 -3.40 -18.42 4.70
N LYS A 110 -4.44 -18.16 5.50
CA LYS A 110 -5.34 -19.19 6.07
C LYS A 110 -6.30 -19.76 5.02
N SER A 111 -6.54 -19.02 3.93
CA SER A 111 -7.42 -19.42 2.83
C SER A 111 -6.66 -19.46 1.50
N THR A 112 -7.01 -20.40 0.64
CA THR A 112 -6.47 -20.48 -0.74
C THR A 112 -7.28 -19.64 -1.74
N VAL A 113 -8.34 -18.94 -1.28
CA VAL A 113 -9.25 -18.15 -2.11
C VAL A 113 -9.37 -16.75 -1.53
N LYS A 114 -9.20 -15.72 -2.36
CA LYS A 114 -9.48 -14.31 -2.03
C LYS A 114 -10.98 -14.01 -2.13
N MET A 115 -11.42 -12.83 -1.66
CA MET A 115 -12.82 -12.40 -1.57
C MET A 115 -13.60 -12.45 -2.89
N ASP A 116 -12.94 -12.33 -4.03
CA ASP A 116 -13.54 -12.39 -5.37
C ASP A 116 -13.43 -13.76 -6.04
N GLY A 117 -13.12 -14.82 -5.26
CA GLY A 117 -12.98 -16.20 -5.77
C GLY A 117 -11.64 -16.49 -6.43
N GLN A 118 -10.68 -15.57 -6.42
CA GLN A 118 -9.36 -15.79 -7.00
C GLN A 118 -8.47 -16.63 -6.09
N LYS A 119 -7.66 -17.52 -6.70
CA LYS A 119 -6.68 -18.32 -5.95
C LYS A 119 -5.62 -17.42 -5.30
N GLN A 120 -5.42 -17.65 -4.01
CA GLN A 120 -4.37 -17.00 -3.25
C GLN A 120 -3.11 -17.87 -3.29
N GLU A 121 -2.07 -17.41 -3.99
CA GLU A 121 -0.78 -18.10 -4.03
C GLU A 121 0.08 -17.73 -2.83
N ILE A 122 0.76 -18.72 -2.25
CA ILE A 122 1.79 -18.52 -1.22
C ILE A 122 3.12 -18.33 -1.96
N TYR A 123 3.79 -17.21 -1.71
CA TYR A 123 5.11 -16.93 -2.27
C TYR A 123 5.97 -16.12 -1.27
N PRO A 124 7.31 -16.22 -1.33
CA PRO A 124 8.19 -15.43 -0.49
C PRO A 124 7.93 -13.92 -0.62
N ARG A 125 8.11 -13.16 0.47
CA ARG A 125 7.90 -11.70 0.54
C ARG A 125 6.45 -11.27 0.26
N LYS A 126 5.45 -12.16 0.56
CA LYS A 126 4.05 -11.84 0.37
C LYS A 126 3.62 -10.70 1.31
N ASN A 127 2.75 -9.81 0.81
CA ASN A 127 2.29 -8.58 1.47
C ASN A 127 3.37 -7.51 1.73
N TRP A 128 4.64 -7.75 1.46
CA TRP A 128 5.68 -6.74 1.63
C TRP A 128 5.45 -5.51 0.76
N SER A 129 4.88 -5.67 -0.42
CA SER A 129 4.61 -4.58 -1.36
C SER A 129 3.34 -3.78 -1.08
N SER A 130 2.59 -4.09 -0.02
CA SER A 130 1.36 -3.37 0.34
C SER A 130 1.65 -2.02 1.03
N ALA A 131 2.81 -1.90 1.70
CA ALA A 131 3.33 -0.66 2.25
C ALA A 131 4.83 -0.59 2.01
N VAL A 132 5.29 0.37 1.23
CA VAL A 132 6.70 0.49 0.83
C VAL A 132 7.17 1.92 1.05
N LEU A 133 8.17 2.10 1.89
CA LEU A 133 8.93 3.34 1.99
C LEU A 133 10.06 3.27 0.95
N TRP A 134 9.93 4.07 -0.11
CA TRP A 134 10.80 4.09 -1.27
C TRP A 134 11.94 5.07 -1.10
N ASN A 135 13.18 4.63 -1.16
CA ASN A 135 14.33 5.47 -1.49
C ASN A 135 14.38 5.64 -3.02
N CYS A 136 13.61 6.58 -3.56
CA CYS A 136 13.45 6.72 -5.01
C CYS A 136 14.78 7.00 -5.70
N GLY A 137 15.73 7.67 -5.01
CA GLY A 137 17.07 7.99 -5.54
C GLY A 137 18.10 6.86 -5.42
N HIS A 138 17.75 5.72 -4.85
CA HIS A 138 18.69 4.61 -4.72
C HIS A 138 19.02 4.01 -6.10
N PRO A 139 20.31 3.76 -6.42
CA PRO A 139 20.74 3.30 -7.76
C PRO A 139 20.00 2.06 -8.26
N MET A 140 19.68 1.12 -7.36
CA MET A 140 18.97 -0.10 -7.74
C MET A 140 17.55 0.16 -8.22
N ASN A 141 16.88 1.20 -7.72
CA ASN A 141 15.54 1.57 -8.17
C ASN A 141 15.52 2.15 -9.59
N MET A 142 16.65 2.53 -10.16
CA MET A 142 16.77 2.88 -11.59
C MET A 142 16.42 1.69 -12.52
N ARG A 143 16.47 0.45 -12.01
CA ARG A 143 16.03 -0.74 -12.74
C ARG A 143 14.50 -0.76 -12.97
N LEU A 144 13.74 0.03 -12.21
CA LEU A 144 12.30 0.25 -12.40
C LEU A 144 12.01 1.29 -13.51
N GLY A 145 12.73 1.21 -14.64
CA GLY A 145 12.43 1.99 -15.84
C GLY A 145 11.15 1.51 -16.51
N LEU A 146 10.53 2.35 -17.36
CA LEU A 146 9.24 2.08 -18.00
C LEU A 146 9.19 0.72 -18.71
N LYS A 147 10.28 0.26 -19.31
CA LYS A 147 10.37 -1.06 -19.93
C LYS A 147 10.06 -2.15 -18.89
N ASN A 148 10.86 -2.23 -17.81
CA ASN A 148 10.71 -3.29 -16.81
C ASN A 148 9.38 -3.17 -16.07
N LEU A 149 8.96 -1.95 -15.72
CA LEU A 149 7.65 -1.69 -15.11
C LEU A 149 6.48 -2.22 -15.95
N ASN A 150 6.60 -2.17 -17.28
CA ASN A 150 5.54 -2.58 -18.19
C ASN A 150 5.65 -4.03 -18.68
N THR A 151 6.80 -4.71 -18.53
CA THR A 151 7.00 -6.05 -19.11
C THR A 151 7.32 -7.15 -18.11
N GLU A 152 7.91 -6.82 -16.96
CA GLU A 152 8.30 -7.84 -15.98
C GLU A 152 7.09 -8.49 -15.30
N SER A 153 7.24 -9.72 -14.83
CA SER A 153 6.16 -10.50 -14.24
C SER A 153 5.70 -9.93 -12.88
N GLY A 154 4.47 -10.28 -12.44
CA GLY A 154 4.00 -9.96 -11.11
C GLY A 154 4.91 -10.52 -10.02
N MET A 155 5.42 -11.74 -10.21
CA MET A 155 6.37 -12.35 -9.28
C MET A 155 7.66 -11.51 -9.17
N TRP A 156 8.19 -11.04 -10.30
CA TRP A 156 9.38 -10.18 -10.31
C TRP A 156 9.18 -8.91 -9.49
N HIS A 157 8.02 -8.26 -9.67
CA HIS A 157 7.68 -7.04 -8.95
C HIS A 157 7.42 -7.30 -7.46
N HIS A 158 6.44 -8.14 -7.13
CA HIS A 158 6.00 -8.34 -5.74
C HIS A 158 7.04 -8.99 -4.84
N ARG A 159 8.01 -9.69 -5.43
CA ARG A 159 9.14 -10.26 -4.69
C ARG A 159 10.39 -9.37 -4.72
N PHE A 160 10.30 -8.14 -5.24
CA PHE A 160 11.44 -7.21 -5.35
C PHE A 160 12.66 -7.87 -5.99
N MET A 161 12.47 -8.62 -7.10
CA MET A 161 13.55 -9.44 -7.68
C MET A 161 14.67 -8.63 -8.35
N TRP A 162 14.56 -7.31 -8.41
CA TRP A 162 15.63 -6.41 -8.82
C TRP A 162 16.56 -6.01 -7.67
N LEU A 163 16.23 -6.44 -6.41
CA LEU A 163 16.98 -6.14 -5.19
C LEU A 163 17.49 -7.40 -4.52
N ASP A 164 18.70 -7.33 -3.98
CA ASP A 164 19.22 -8.31 -3.05
C ASP A 164 18.62 -8.11 -1.66
N ASP A 165 18.68 -9.13 -0.79
CA ASP A 165 18.03 -9.06 0.55
C ASP A 165 18.60 -7.94 1.44
N ASN A 166 19.90 -7.62 1.29
CA ASN A 166 20.57 -6.55 2.03
C ASN A 166 20.20 -5.14 1.54
N GLU A 167 19.50 -5.01 0.42
CA GLU A 167 18.99 -3.75 -0.11
C GLU A 167 17.55 -3.47 0.32
N ILE A 168 16.93 -4.43 1.02
CA ILE A 168 15.57 -4.34 1.54
C ILE A 168 15.60 -4.18 3.05
N GLY A 169 15.40 -2.96 3.52
CA GLY A 169 15.30 -2.65 4.94
C GLY A 169 13.94 -3.03 5.54
N GLU A 170 13.84 -2.90 6.84
CA GLU A 170 12.63 -3.21 7.60
C GLU A 170 12.07 -1.95 8.28
N ILE A 171 10.76 -1.86 8.34
CA ILE A 171 10.03 -0.95 9.22
C ILE A 171 9.18 -1.76 10.19
N PRO A 172 8.92 -1.24 11.42
CA PRO A 172 8.14 -1.97 12.42
C PRO A 172 6.75 -2.36 11.90
N HIS A 173 6.27 -3.54 12.29
CA HIS A 173 4.98 -4.09 11.85
C HIS A 173 3.76 -3.23 12.21
N HIS A 174 3.89 -2.33 13.18
CA HIS A 174 2.88 -1.31 13.50
C HIS A 174 2.46 -0.44 12.30
N TRP A 175 3.32 -0.29 11.29
CA TRP A 175 3.08 0.54 10.10
C TRP A 175 2.40 -0.21 8.95
N ASN A 176 2.20 -1.51 9.10
CA ASN A 176 1.42 -2.35 8.17
C ASN A 176 0.82 -3.49 8.98
N TYR A 177 -0.01 -3.14 9.97
CA TYR A 177 -0.65 -4.10 10.85
C TYR A 177 -1.79 -4.78 10.10
N LEU A 178 -1.62 -6.08 9.80
CA LEU A 178 -2.63 -6.87 9.10
C LEU A 178 -3.77 -7.22 10.06
N THR A 179 -4.92 -6.57 9.89
CA THR A 179 -6.12 -6.86 10.68
C THR A 179 -6.57 -8.32 10.48
N ASP A 180 -7.17 -8.92 11.50
CA ASP A 180 -7.59 -10.32 11.55
C ASP A 180 -6.45 -11.35 11.42
N TRP A 181 -5.18 -10.88 11.36
CA TRP A 181 -3.99 -11.73 11.25
C TRP A 181 -3.07 -11.66 12.46
N TYR A 182 -2.70 -10.46 12.87
CA TYR A 182 -1.83 -10.27 14.00
C TYR A 182 -2.61 -10.24 15.30
N LYS A 183 -1.97 -10.68 16.39
CA LYS A 183 -2.38 -10.26 17.73
C LYS A 183 -1.88 -8.84 17.95
N GLU A 184 -2.61 -8.08 18.77
CA GLU A 184 -2.18 -6.74 19.16
C GLU A 184 -0.69 -6.77 19.58
N PRO A 185 0.15 -5.84 19.08
CA PRO A 185 1.56 -5.83 19.40
C PRO A 185 1.77 -5.60 20.91
N GLU A 186 2.63 -6.40 21.53
CA GLU A 186 2.98 -6.24 22.96
C GLU A 186 3.71 -4.92 23.23
N ASP A 187 4.38 -4.37 22.22
CA ASP A 187 5.22 -3.17 22.28
C ASP A 187 4.52 -1.88 21.83
N GLY A 188 3.20 -1.89 21.69
CA GLY A 188 2.40 -0.70 21.40
C GLY A 188 1.26 -0.94 20.43
N LYS A 189 0.41 0.08 20.24
CA LYS A 189 -0.75 0.04 19.35
C LYS A 189 -0.33 0.13 17.89
N PRO A 190 -1.12 -0.46 16.95
CA PRO A 190 -0.93 -0.25 15.53
C PRO A 190 -0.89 1.24 15.18
N LYS A 191 0.00 1.61 14.26
CA LYS A 191 0.15 2.98 13.73
C LYS A 191 -0.53 3.16 12.38
N ALA A 192 -0.60 2.09 11.59
CA ALA A 192 -1.39 1.99 10.37
C ALA A 192 -1.98 0.59 10.25
N LEU A 193 -3.29 0.51 10.13
CA LEU A 193 -4.05 -0.72 9.92
C LEU A 193 -4.13 -1.03 8.44
N HIS A 194 -4.07 -2.31 8.09
CA HIS A 194 -4.24 -2.81 6.73
C HIS A 194 -5.30 -3.92 6.70
N TYR A 195 -6.43 -3.63 6.07
CA TYR A 195 -7.56 -4.55 5.96
C TYR A 195 -7.39 -5.52 4.78
N THR A 196 -6.27 -6.27 4.78
CA THR A 196 -5.84 -7.13 3.65
C THR A 196 -6.87 -8.20 3.24
N GLU A 197 -7.77 -8.57 4.14
CA GLU A 197 -8.89 -9.49 3.90
C GLU A 197 -10.21 -8.76 3.58
N GLY A 198 -10.14 -7.43 3.37
CA GLY A 198 -11.26 -6.53 3.21
C GLY A 198 -11.76 -5.93 4.52
N GLY A 199 -12.33 -4.74 4.43
CA GLY A 199 -12.75 -3.96 5.60
C GLY A 199 -14.24 -3.65 5.63
N PRO A 200 -14.68 -2.77 6.56
CA PRO A 200 -16.09 -2.54 6.87
C PRO A 200 -16.93 -1.93 5.74
N TRP A 201 -16.32 -1.56 4.63
CA TRP A 201 -17.02 -1.12 3.40
C TRP A 201 -17.64 -2.29 2.64
N PHE A 202 -17.28 -3.54 2.95
CA PHE A 202 -17.93 -4.74 2.44
C PHE A 202 -19.01 -5.23 3.40
N LYS A 203 -20.15 -5.66 2.85
CA LYS A 203 -21.32 -6.08 3.64
C LYS A 203 -21.05 -7.27 4.58
N ASP A 204 -20.16 -8.17 4.18
CA ASP A 204 -19.76 -9.37 4.92
C ASP A 204 -18.60 -9.13 5.90
N LYS A 205 -18.04 -7.92 5.94
CA LYS A 205 -16.89 -7.53 6.77
C LYS A 205 -17.19 -6.43 7.81
N THR A 206 -18.46 -6.16 8.07
CA THR A 206 -18.88 -5.07 8.97
C THR A 206 -18.39 -5.21 10.41
N ASN A 207 -18.01 -6.42 10.84
CA ASN A 207 -17.53 -6.74 12.19
C ASN A 207 -16.06 -7.24 12.20
N CYS A 208 -15.26 -6.90 11.18
CA CYS A 208 -13.84 -7.23 11.18
C CYS A 208 -13.08 -6.51 12.30
N GLU A 209 -11.87 -6.95 12.60
CA GLU A 209 -11.01 -6.28 13.59
C GLU A 209 -10.82 -4.80 13.22
N TYR A 210 -10.89 -3.91 14.20
CA TYR A 210 -10.82 -2.45 14.03
C TYR A 210 -11.91 -1.85 13.09
N ALA A 211 -13.04 -2.54 12.88
CA ALA A 211 -14.15 -2.00 12.09
C ALA A 211 -14.66 -0.67 12.64
N LYS A 212 -14.73 -0.54 13.97
CA LYS A 212 -15.18 0.68 14.66
C LYS A 212 -14.33 1.88 14.31
N GLU A 213 -13.01 1.76 14.37
CA GLU A 213 -12.06 2.82 14.07
C GLU A 213 -12.20 3.32 12.64
N TRP A 214 -12.40 2.40 11.71
CA TRP A 214 -12.62 2.74 10.31
C TRP A 214 -13.95 3.48 10.09
N LEU A 215 -15.03 2.96 10.69
CA LEU A 215 -16.35 3.56 10.60
C LEU A 215 -16.39 4.97 11.22
N GLU A 216 -15.74 5.16 12.36
CA GLU A 216 -15.63 6.48 13.02
C GLU A 216 -14.83 7.47 12.13
N MET A 217 -13.77 7.03 11.48
CA MET A 217 -12.99 7.85 10.55
C MET A 217 -13.79 8.24 9.32
N ARG A 218 -14.54 7.29 8.74
CA ARG A 218 -15.48 7.55 7.63
C ARG A 218 -16.54 8.58 8.02
N ASP A 219 -17.18 8.40 9.17
CA ASP A 219 -18.28 9.26 9.60
C ASP A 219 -17.78 10.68 9.92
N GLU A 220 -16.57 10.79 10.46
CA GLU A 220 -15.93 12.10 10.66
C GLU A 220 -15.61 12.77 9.31
N MET A 221 -15.09 12.01 8.34
CA MET A 221 -14.87 12.49 6.99
C MET A 221 -16.18 13.03 6.38
N PHE A 222 -17.27 12.26 6.45
CA PHE A 222 -18.56 12.64 5.88
C PHE A 222 -19.13 13.92 6.52
N ARG A 223 -19.05 14.05 7.85
CA ARG A 223 -19.45 15.30 8.54
C ARG A 223 -18.64 16.50 8.05
N LYS A 224 -17.34 16.31 7.82
CA LYS A 224 -16.44 17.39 7.42
C LYS A 224 -16.70 17.91 5.99
N ILE A 225 -17.14 17.02 5.10
CA ILE A 225 -17.49 17.38 3.70
C ILE A 225 -18.98 17.67 3.52
N GLY A 226 -19.77 17.64 4.59
CA GLY A 226 -21.19 18.05 4.59
C GLY A 226 -22.14 17.03 3.95
N ILE A 227 -21.80 15.73 3.98
CA ILE A 227 -22.69 14.65 3.49
C ILE A 227 -23.68 14.21 4.58
N VAL A 228 -23.31 14.31 5.84
CA VAL A 228 -24.13 14.03 7.04
C VAL A 228 -23.85 15.02 8.15
#